data_96edbc89f1faf92bf79fc2aebb2beadf
#
_entry.id   96edbc89f1faf92bf79fc2aebb2beadf
#
_cell.length_a   1.000
_cell.length_b   1.000
_cell.length_c   1.000
_cell.angle_alpha   90.00
_cell.angle_beta   90.00
_cell.angle_gamma   90.00
#
_symmetry.space_group_name_H-M   'P 1'
#
loop_
_entity.id
_entity.type
_entity.pdbx_description
1 polymer ?
#
loop_
_entity_poly.entity_id
_entity_poly.type
_entity_poly.pdbx_seq_one_letter_code
_entity_poly.pdbx_strand_id
1 'polypeptide(L)'
;RFAGLGSVGLLDAGTKISESVWNISRSVSFIEYSSVAKTSEATEQKRITLQLFKLTFCALALVMGCILLVPEWIYTDYLFSAEFKGIRKVIGGLSIGIVALGCNSIISHYFIGSGKIRYSTASSCVGLIALLISGFLLIPSYGVVGSAITTSIAFTSMLVFSLTVFSRQTLTRWNEFLPNKKDFQACRIHIQKSL
;
A
#
# COMPACT_ATOMS: atom_id res chain seq x y z
N ARG A 1 -6.95 -20.95 -19.44
CA ARG A 1 -6.43 -20.90 -20.83
C ARG A 1 -5.76 -19.57 -21.15
N PHE A 2 -5.58 -18.68 -20.21
CA PHE A 2 -5.19 -17.28 -20.47
C PHE A 2 -3.69 -17.00 -20.33
N ALA A 3 -2.93 -17.84 -19.64
CA ALA A 3 -1.49 -17.69 -19.52
C ALA A 3 -0.85 -19.06 -19.26
N GLY A 4 0.31 -19.34 -19.86
CA GLY A 4 1.08 -20.54 -19.56
C GLY A 4 1.70 -20.46 -18.15
N LEU A 5 2.24 -21.60 -17.65
CA LEU A 5 2.90 -21.69 -16.34
C LEU A 5 3.98 -20.63 -16.13
N GLY A 6 4.74 -20.26 -17.17
CA GLY A 6 5.74 -19.18 -17.10
C GLY A 6 5.13 -17.80 -16.78
N SER A 7 3.93 -17.51 -17.28
CA SER A 7 3.25 -16.23 -17.01
C SER A 7 2.77 -16.14 -15.56
N VAL A 8 2.38 -17.25 -14.96
CA VAL A 8 2.01 -17.32 -13.53
C VAL A 8 3.25 -17.11 -12.67
N GLY A 9 4.38 -17.74 -13.02
CA GLY A 9 5.67 -17.54 -12.35
C GLY A 9 6.14 -16.08 -12.40
N LEU A 10 5.97 -15.43 -13.55
CA LEU A 10 6.31 -14.01 -13.73
C LEU A 10 5.47 -13.11 -12.80
N LEU A 11 4.17 -13.36 -12.71
CA LEU A 11 3.27 -12.62 -11.81
C LEU A 11 3.65 -12.87 -10.35
N ASP A 12 3.89 -14.11 -9.96
CA ASP A 12 4.27 -14.48 -8.58
C ASP A 12 5.58 -13.80 -8.16
N ALA A 13 6.60 -13.83 -9.00
CA ALA A 13 7.88 -13.16 -8.73
C ALA A 13 7.71 -11.63 -8.60
N GLY A 14 6.98 -11.01 -9.51
CA GLY A 14 6.69 -9.57 -9.45
C GLY A 14 5.89 -9.20 -8.19
N THR A 15 4.94 -10.03 -7.81
CA THR A 15 4.12 -9.85 -6.60
C THR A 15 4.98 -9.97 -5.35
N LYS A 16 5.85 -10.98 -5.24
CA LYS A 16 6.74 -11.19 -4.08
C LYS A 16 7.70 -10.03 -3.85
N ILE A 17 8.29 -9.50 -4.92
CA ILE A 17 9.14 -8.30 -4.84
C ILE A 17 8.32 -7.11 -4.28
N SER A 18 7.13 -6.91 -4.83
CA SER A 18 6.26 -5.81 -4.43
C SER A 18 5.74 -5.98 -3.00
N GLU A 19 5.38 -7.19 -2.58
CA GLU A 19 4.94 -7.52 -1.22
C GLU A 19 6.04 -7.34 -0.19
N SER A 20 7.31 -7.54 -0.55
CA SER A 20 8.44 -7.26 0.33
C SER A 20 8.47 -5.80 0.77
N VAL A 21 8.08 -4.88 -0.12
CA VAL A 21 7.93 -3.46 0.20
C VAL A 21 6.79 -3.22 1.20
N TRP A 22 5.68 -3.95 1.07
CA TRP A 22 4.55 -3.84 1.98
C TRP A 22 4.88 -4.30 3.41
N ASN A 23 5.82 -5.21 3.62
CA ASN A 23 6.24 -5.63 4.96
C ASN A 23 6.76 -4.46 5.81
N ILE A 24 7.31 -3.42 5.20
CA ILE A 24 7.69 -2.17 5.89
C ILE A 24 6.45 -1.54 6.52
N SER A 25 5.36 -1.42 5.75
CA SER A 25 4.11 -0.86 6.24
C SER A 25 3.48 -1.69 7.35
N ARG A 26 3.55 -3.01 7.27
CA ARG A 26 3.04 -3.90 8.34
C ARG A 26 3.69 -3.62 9.69
N SER A 27 5.00 -3.48 9.71
CA SER A 27 5.74 -3.19 10.95
C SER A 27 5.30 -1.85 11.57
N VAL A 28 5.16 -0.81 10.74
CA VAL A 28 4.67 0.50 11.20
C VAL A 28 3.22 0.42 11.69
N SER A 29 2.36 -0.35 11.02
CA SER A 29 0.95 -0.51 11.36
C SER A 29 0.74 -1.16 12.74
N PHE A 30 1.60 -2.08 13.17
CA PHE A 30 1.54 -2.66 14.51
C PHE A 30 1.84 -1.64 15.60
N ILE A 31 2.80 -0.74 15.37
CA ILE A 31 3.11 0.37 16.28
C ILE A 31 1.91 1.30 16.39
N GLU A 32 1.27 1.61 15.27
CA GLU A 32 0.07 2.44 15.24
C GLU A 32 -1.08 1.83 16.05
N TYR A 33 -1.40 0.56 15.79
CA TYR A 33 -2.47 -0.13 16.52
C TYR A 33 -2.28 -0.01 18.02
N SER A 34 -1.07 -0.31 18.53
CA SER A 34 -0.77 -0.24 19.95
C SER A 34 -0.86 1.19 20.51
N SER A 35 -0.46 2.18 19.73
CA SER A 35 -0.50 3.60 20.14
C SER A 35 -1.93 4.15 20.16
N VAL A 36 -2.71 3.84 19.13
CA VAL A 36 -4.13 4.25 19.04
C VAL A 36 -4.96 3.58 20.13
N ALA A 37 -4.75 2.28 20.39
CA ALA A 37 -5.49 1.54 21.43
C ALA A 37 -5.21 2.03 22.87
N LYS A 38 -4.02 2.57 23.13
CA LYS A 38 -3.65 3.12 24.45
C LYS A 38 -4.14 4.55 24.67
N THR A 39 -4.51 5.26 23.61
CA THR A 39 -4.87 6.68 23.67
C THR A 39 -6.38 6.84 23.60
N SER A 40 -6.98 7.46 24.60
CA SER A 40 -8.43 7.70 24.68
C SER A 40 -8.88 8.94 23.91
N GLU A 41 -7.96 9.89 23.64
CA GLU A 41 -8.29 11.14 22.96
C GLU A 41 -8.33 10.98 21.44
N ALA A 42 -9.49 11.22 20.84
CA ALA A 42 -9.69 11.13 19.37
C ALA A 42 -8.76 12.05 18.57
N THR A 43 -8.42 13.22 19.14
CA THR A 43 -7.51 14.20 18.50
C THR A 43 -6.10 13.66 18.39
N GLU A 44 -5.61 12.98 19.42
CA GLU A 44 -4.28 12.40 19.45
C GLU A 44 -4.23 11.15 18.57
N GLN A 45 -5.25 10.30 18.57
CA GLN A 45 -5.38 9.18 17.64
C GLN A 45 -5.29 9.64 16.19
N LYS A 46 -6.03 10.71 15.83
CA LYS A 46 -5.97 11.33 14.49
C LYS A 46 -4.55 11.78 14.15
N ARG A 47 -3.88 12.47 15.08
CA ARG A 47 -2.52 13.01 14.88
C ARG A 47 -1.51 11.90 14.60
N ILE A 48 -1.51 10.86 15.43
CA ILE A 48 -0.63 9.69 15.29
C ILE A 48 -0.85 9.03 13.92
N THR A 49 -2.11 8.76 13.56
CA THR A 49 -2.46 8.13 12.29
C THR A 49 -1.98 8.95 11.09
N LEU A 50 -2.20 10.27 11.08
CA LEU A 50 -1.75 11.12 9.98
C LEU A 50 -0.22 11.18 9.86
N GLN A 51 0.50 11.23 10.99
CA GLN A 51 1.96 11.22 10.96
C GLN A 51 2.51 9.90 10.41
N LEU A 52 2.00 8.76 10.88
CA LEU A 52 2.42 7.45 10.41
C LEU A 52 2.02 7.20 8.95
N PHE A 53 0.84 7.67 8.54
CA PHE A 53 0.40 7.61 7.14
C PHE A 53 1.37 8.34 6.20
N LYS A 54 1.74 9.57 6.53
CA LYS A 54 2.69 10.37 5.73
C LYS A 54 4.07 9.73 5.67
N LEU A 55 4.57 9.26 6.81
CA LEU A 55 5.86 8.56 6.89
C LEU A 55 5.87 7.31 6.03
N THR A 56 4.83 6.48 6.16
CA THR A 56 4.67 5.25 5.39
C THR A 56 4.54 5.54 3.90
N PHE A 57 3.75 6.54 3.52
CA PHE A 57 3.62 6.95 2.12
C PHE A 57 4.97 7.34 1.51
N CYS A 58 5.73 8.21 2.19
CA CYS A 58 7.05 8.64 1.72
C CYS A 58 8.04 7.47 1.64
N ALA A 59 8.07 6.60 2.65
CA ALA A 59 8.95 5.43 2.67
C ALA A 59 8.63 4.46 1.52
N LEU A 60 7.36 4.11 1.36
CA LEU A 60 6.93 3.19 0.31
C LEU A 60 7.13 3.77 -1.10
N ALA A 61 6.82 5.06 -1.29
CA ALA A 61 7.03 5.75 -2.56
C ALA A 61 8.52 5.79 -2.94
N LEU A 62 9.40 6.04 -1.96
CA LEU A 62 10.84 6.05 -2.17
C LEU A 62 11.35 4.66 -2.53
N VAL A 63 11.03 3.64 -1.74
CA VAL A 63 11.49 2.25 -1.97
C VAL A 63 10.95 1.72 -3.30
N MET A 64 9.66 1.94 -3.59
CA MET A 64 9.07 1.51 -4.84
C MET A 64 9.65 2.27 -6.04
N GLY A 65 9.94 3.57 -5.87
CA GLY A 65 10.65 4.37 -6.86
C GLY A 65 12.04 3.82 -7.16
N CYS A 66 12.81 3.45 -6.12
CA CYS A 66 14.11 2.79 -6.30
C CYS A 66 14.00 1.47 -7.06
N ILE A 67 13.00 0.63 -6.74
CA ILE A 67 12.77 -0.64 -7.43
C ILE A 67 12.45 -0.41 -8.92
N LEU A 68 11.63 0.58 -9.24
CA LEU A 68 11.29 0.91 -10.63
C LEU A 68 12.47 1.49 -11.43
N LEU A 69 13.45 2.10 -10.77
CA LEU A 69 14.67 2.60 -11.41
C LEU A 69 15.64 1.47 -11.76
N VAL A 70 15.52 0.29 -11.14
CA VAL A 70 16.35 -0.87 -11.45
C VAL A 70 16.10 -1.31 -12.90
N PRO A 71 17.16 -1.38 -13.76
CA PRO A 71 17.00 -1.82 -15.14
C PRO A 71 16.66 -3.31 -15.24
N GLU A 72 15.95 -3.68 -16.31
CA GLU A 72 15.39 -5.04 -16.48
C GLU A 72 16.46 -6.13 -16.49
N TRP A 73 17.66 -5.83 -17.01
CA TRP A 73 18.77 -6.80 -17.07
C TRP A 73 19.24 -7.28 -15.71
N ILE A 74 19.11 -6.47 -14.65
CA ILE A 74 19.42 -6.90 -13.28
C ILE A 74 18.43 -7.97 -12.82
N TYR A 75 17.15 -7.84 -13.17
CA TYR A 75 16.15 -8.83 -12.84
C TYR A 75 16.34 -10.14 -13.63
N THR A 76 16.71 -10.06 -14.91
CA THR A 76 16.84 -11.24 -15.79
C THR A 76 18.16 -11.98 -15.66
N ASP A 77 19.25 -11.27 -15.39
CA ASP A 77 20.59 -11.87 -15.43
C ASP A 77 21.12 -12.25 -14.03
N TYR A 78 20.69 -11.52 -12.97
CA TYR A 78 21.19 -11.74 -11.60
C TYR A 78 20.16 -12.32 -10.63
N LEU A 79 18.89 -11.88 -10.68
CA LEU A 79 17.88 -12.32 -9.69
C LEU A 79 17.08 -13.53 -10.18
N PHE A 80 16.78 -13.60 -11.47
CA PHE A 80 15.94 -14.64 -12.06
C PHE A 80 16.63 -15.17 -13.32
N SER A 81 15.92 -15.77 -14.25
CA SER A 81 16.44 -16.24 -15.53
C SER A 81 15.84 -15.43 -16.69
N ALA A 82 16.38 -15.61 -17.89
CA ALA A 82 15.90 -14.94 -19.10
C ALA A 82 14.40 -15.15 -19.42
N GLU A 83 13.78 -16.14 -18.76
CA GLU A 83 12.33 -16.41 -18.88
C GLU A 83 11.47 -15.32 -18.22
N PHE A 84 12.04 -14.51 -17.33
CA PHE A 84 11.34 -13.44 -16.62
C PHE A 84 11.35 -12.09 -17.33
N LYS A 85 11.54 -12.09 -18.64
CA LYS A 85 11.40 -10.87 -19.46
C LYS A 85 9.98 -10.29 -19.31
N GLY A 86 9.92 -8.98 -18.99
CA GLY A 86 8.65 -8.29 -18.76
C GLY A 86 8.26 -8.16 -17.29
N ILE A 87 9.05 -8.68 -16.34
CA ILE A 87 8.79 -8.54 -14.89
C ILE A 87 8.64 -7.07 -14.46
N ARG A 88 9.42 -6.18 -15.08
CA ARG A 88 9.35 -4.74 -14.82
C ARG A 88 7.97 -4.15 -15.13
N LYS A 89 7.28 -4.64 -16.17
CA LYS A 89 5.91 -4.22 -16.49
C LYS A 89 4.92 -4.66 -15.42
N VAL A 90 5.12 -5.85 -14.87
CA VAL A 90 4.29 -6.39 -13.77
C VAL A 90 4.53 -5.57 -12.49
N ILE A 91 5.79 -5.34 -12.11
CA ILE A 91 6.14 -4.50 -10.95
C ILE A 91 5.59 -3.07 -11.13
N GLY A 92 5.72 -2.50 -12.33
CA GLY A 92 5.16 -1.19 -12.66
C GLY A 92 3.64 -1.14 -12.53
N GLY A 93 2.95 -2.20 -12.98
CA GLY A 93 1.50 -2.32 -12.82
C GLY A 93 1.05 -2.46 -11.36
N LEU A 94 1.88 -3.10 -10.50
CA LEU A 94 1.61 -3.28 -9.08
C LEU A 94 2.02 -2.07 -8.23
N SER A 95 2.93 -1.22 -8.70
CA SER A 95 3.61 -0.20 -7.88
C SER A 95 2.64 0.74 -7.14
N ILE A 96 1.66 1.28 -7.84
CA ILE A 96 0.65 2.17 -7.26
C ILE A 96 -0.19 1.42 -6.22
N GLY A 97 -0.59 0.18 -6.55
CA GLY A 97 -1.39 -0.65 -5.66
C GLY A 97 -0.69 -1.01 -4.36
N ILE A 98 0.60 -1.32 -4.40
CA ILE A 98 1.38 -1.66 -3.20
C ILE A 98 1.54 -0.46 -2.28
N VAL A 99 1.82 0.72 -2.82
CA VAL A 99 1.84 1.96 -2.02
C VAL A 99 0.46 2.22 -1.42
N ALA A 100 -0.61 2.05 -2.20
CA ALA A 100 -1.97 2.22 -1.72
C ALA A 100 -2.32 1.20 -0.62
N LEU A 101 -1.95 -0.08 -0.78
CA LEU A 101 -2.15 -1.12 0.22
C LEU A 101 -1.44 -0.80 1.53
N GLY A 102 -0.18 -0.36 1.46
CA GLY A 102 0.59 0.02 2.63
C GLY A 102 -0.04 1.21 3.38
N CYS A 103 -0.47 2.23 2.66
CA CYS A 103 -1.19 3.37 3.24
C CYS A 103 -2.54 2.96 3.82
N ASN A 104 -3.27 2.06 3.14
CA ASN A 104 -4.53 1.52 3.64
C ASN A 104 -4.35 0.73 4.94
N SER A 105 -3.22 0.02 5.11
CA SER A 105 -2.92 -0.69 6.35
C SER A 105 -2.90 0.24 7.56
N ILE A 106 -2.31 1.42 7.43
CA ILE A 106 -2.31 2.43 8.51
C ILE A 106 -3.73 2.81 8.91
N ILE A 107 -4.57 3.20 7.95
CA ILE A 107 -5.96 3.60 8.24
C ILE A 107 -6.79 2.43 8.79
N SER A 108 -6.57 1.21 8.30
CA SER A 108 -7.24 0.02 8.80
C SER A 108 -6.89 -0.29 10.26
N HIS A 109 -5.63 -0.13 10.64
CA HIS A 109 -5.20 -0.32 12.05
C HIS A 109 -5.73 0.77 12.97
N TYR A 110 -5.90 2.01 12.49
CA TYR A 110 -6.65 3.03 13.22
C TYR A 110 -8.10 2.57 13.50
N PHE A 111 -8.81 2.05 12.48
CA PHE A 111 -10.17 1.56 12.69
C PHE A 111 -10.23 0.38 13.66
N ILE A 112 -9.25 -0.52 13.62
CA ILE A 112 -9.18 -1.66 14.55
C ILE A 112 -8.87 -1.16 15.97
N GLY A 113 -7.86 -0.30 16.12
CA GLY A 113 -7.44 0.24 17.42
C GLY A 113 -8.49 1.12 18.10
N SER A 114 -9.32 1.83 17.31
CA SER A 114 -10.45 2.63 17.81
C SER A 114 -11.76 1.84 17.99
N GLY A 115 -11.73 0.51 17.83
CA GLY A 115 -12.91 -0.36 17.99
C GLY A 115 -13.90 -0.32 16.82
N LYS A 116 -13.53 0.31 15.70
CA LYS A 116 -14.39 0.52 14.53
C LYS A 116 -14.10 -0.46 13.39
N ILE A 117 -13.85 -1.72 13.72
CA ILE A 117 -13.36 -2.77 12.80
C ILE A 117 -14.25 -2.94 11.55
N ARG A 118 -15.53 -2.66 11.63
CA ARG A 118 -16.49 -2.73 10.52
C ARG A 118 -16.06 -1.93 9.29
N TYR A 119 -15.38 -0.81 9.46
CA TYR A 119 -14.91 0.02 8.35
C TYR A 119 -13.70 -0.59 7.65
N SER A 120 -12.82 -1.25 8.37
CA SER A 120 -11.72 -2.03 7.79
C SER A 120 -12.27 -3.19 6.95
N THR A 121 -13.27 -3.92 7.46
CA THR A 121 -13.94 -4.99 6.73
C THR A 121 -14.65 -4.47 5.47
N ALA A 122 -15.38 -3.35 5.59
CA ALA A 122 -16.06 -2.73 4.45
C ALA A 122 -15.06 -2.29 3.36
N SER A 123 -13.90 -1.76 3.74
CA SER A 123 -12.82 -1.44 2.80
C SER A 123 -12.37 -2.67 2.00
N SER A 124 -12.18 -3.80 2.67
CA SER A 124 -11.83 -5.06 2.00
C SER A 124 -12.91 -5.54 1.04
N CYS A 125 -14.19 -5.39 1.38
CA CYS A 125 -15.29 -5.68 0.49
C CYS A 125 -15.29 -4.80 -0.77
N VAL A 126 -15.03 -3.50 -0.61
CA VAL A 126 -14.90 -2.57 -1.75
C VAL A 126 -13.73 -2.98 -2.66
N GLY A 127 -12.59 -3.33 -2.09
CA GLY A 127 -11.44 -3.84 -2.84
C GLY A 127 -11.76 -5.12 -3.61
N LEU A 128 -12.48 -6.06 -2.98
CA LEU A 128 -12.90 -7.31 -3.63
C LEU A 128 -13.83 -7.05 -4.83
N ILE A 129 -14.81 -6.17 -4.68
CA ILE A 129 -15.72 -5.80 -5.77
C ILE A 129 -14.93 -5.15 -6.91
N ALA A 130 -14.04 -4.21 -6.60
CA ALA A 130 -13.19 -3.55 -7.60
C ALA A 130 -12.30 -4.56 -8.32
N LEU A 131 -11.71 -5.54 -7.58
CA LEU A 131 -10.88 -6.60 -8.14
C LEU A 131 -11.68 -7.48 -9.10
N LEU A 132 -12.89 -7.89 -8.74
CA LEU A 132 -13.71 -8.73 -9.60
C LEU A 132 -14.09 -7.99 -10.89
N ILE A 133 -14.59 -6.77 -10.78
CA ILE A 133 -15.03 -5.98 -11.95
C ILE A 133 -13.83 -5.70 -12.88
N SER A 134 -12.73 -5.17 -12.36
CA SER A 134 -11.55 -4.86 -13.17
C SER A 134 -10.87 -6.12 -13.70
N GLY A 135 -10.90 -7.23 -12.96
CA GLY A 135 -10.36 -8.52 -13.39
C GLY A 135 -11.07 -9.08 -14.61
N PHE A 136 -12.39 -9.06 -14.62
CA PHE A 136 -13.17 -9.51 -15.77
C PHE A 136 -12.91 -8.66 -17.02
N LEU A 137 -12.61 -7.37 -16.87
CA LEU A 137 -12.36 -6.45 -17.99
C LEU A 137 -10.91 -6.49 -18.50
N LEU A 138 -9.93 -6.54 -17.57
CA LEU A 138 -8.53 -6.32 -17.93
C LEU A 138 -7.75 -7.61 -18.15
N ILE A 139 -8.02 -8.68 -17.41
CA ILE A 139 -7.26 -9.92 -17.53
C ILE A 139 -7.41 -10.56 -18.91
N PRO A 140 -8.61 -10.65 -19.53
CA PRO A 140 -8.75 -11.22 -20.87
C PRO A 140 -7.97 -10.44 -21.94
N SER A 141 -7.86 -9.11 -21.80
CA SER A 141 -7.25 -8.23 -22.80
C SER A 141 -5.73 -8.06 -22.61
N TYR A 142 -5.25 -8.01 -21.37
CA TYR A 142 -3.87 -7.67 -21.04
C TYR A 142 -3.10 -8.79 -20.34
N GLY A 143 -3.73 -9.96 -20.08
CA GLY A 143 -3.09 -11.12 -19.47
C GLY A 143 -2.48 -10.79 -18.10
N VAL A 144 -1.19 -11.13 -17.92
CA VAL A 144 -0.45 -10.93 -16.65
C VAL A 144 -0.35 -9.47 -16.22
N VAL A 145 -0.12 -8.58 -17.17
CA VAL A 145 -0.08 -7.12 -16.87
C VAL A 145 -1.46 -6.64 -16.46
N GLY A 146 -2.53 -7.19 -17.08
CA GLY A 146 -3.91 -6.94 -16.67
C GLY A 146 -4.17 -7.34 -15.23
N SER A 147 -3.65 -8.48 -14.77
CA SER A 147 -3.76 -8.91 -13.37
C SER A 147 -3.06 -7.93 -12.41
N ALA A 148 -1.87 -7.46 -12.75
CA ALA A 148 -1.13 -6.48 -11.95
C ALA A 148 -1.88 -5.14 -11.82
N ILE A 149 -2.45 -4.65 -12.92
CA ILE A 149 -3.25 -3.42 -12.93
C ILE A 149 -4.55 -3.61 -12.12
N THR A 150 -5.21 -4.75 -12.28
CA THR A 150 -6.42 -5.11 -11.52
C THR A 150 -6.18 -5.06 -10.02
N THR A 151 -5.08 -5.66 -9.56
CA THR A 151 -4.66 -5.62 -8.15
C THR A 151 -4.43 -4.19 -7.67
N SER A 152 -3.79 -3.35 -8.49
CA SER A 152 -3.57 -1.94 -8.16
C SER A 152 -4.89 -1.15 -8.06
N ILE A 153 -5.84 -1.40 -8.93
CA ILE A 153 -7.18 -0.79 -8.87
C ILE A 153 -7.88 -1.20 -7.57
N ALA A 154 -7.85 -2.48 -7.22
CA ALA A 154 -8.46 -2.99 -5.99
C ALA A 154 -7.88 -2.30 -4.75
N PHE A 155 -6.55 -2.27 -4.60
CA PHE A 155 -5.89 -1.66 -3.44
C PHE A 155 -6.09 -0.14 -3.36
N THR A 156 -6.09 0.53 -4.51
CA THR A 156 -6.38 1.97 -4.57
C THR A 156 -7.83 2.25 -4.18
N SER A 157 -8.78 1.42 -4.60
CA SER A 157 -10.19 1.55 -4.21
C SER A 157 -10.38 1.35 -2.70
N MET A 158 -9.68 0.38 -2.10
CA MET A 158 -9.66 0.19 -0.64
C MET A 158 -9.17 1.45 0.08
N LEU A 159 -8.03 2.01 -0.38
CA LEU A 159 -7.46 3.21 0.21
C LEU A 159 -8.40 4.41 0.10
N VAL A 160 -8.97 4.65 -1.07
CA VAL A 160 -9.90 5.78 -1.29
C VAL A 160 -11.11 5.68 -0.38
N PHE A 161 -11.70 4.48 -0.25
CA PHE A 161 -12.79 4.24 0.69
C PHE A 161 -12.39 4.52 2.14
N SER A 162 -11.27 3.94 2.59
CA SER A 162 -10.77 4.11 3.96
C SER A 162 -10.46 5.57 4.29
N LEU A 163 -9.80 6.30 3.38
CA LEU A 163 -9.52 7.73 3.55
C LEU A 163 -10.79 8.57 3.62
N THR A 164 -11.79 8.24 2.79
CA THR A 164 -13.08 8.96 2.81
C THR A 164 -13.79 8.77 4.14
N VAL A 165 -13.84 7.53 4.65
CA VAL A 165 -14.45 7.25 5.95
C VAL A 165 -13.67 7.90 7.09
N PHE A 166 -12.34 7.80 7.07
CA PHE A 166 -11.47 8.43 8.07
C PHE A 166 -11.65 9.95 8.08
N SER A 167 -11.62 10.59 6.92
CA SER A 167 -11.80 12.03 6.77
C SER A 167 -13.14 12.50 7.33
N ARG A 168 -14.23 11.76 7.05
CA ARG A 168 -15.56 12.09 7.58
C ARG A 168 -15.66 11.93 9.11
N GLN A 169 -15.02 10.91 9.68
CA GLN A 169 -15.08 10.64 11.13
C GLN A 169 -14.22 11.57 11.96
N THR A 170 -13.06 11.97 11.42
CA THR A 170 -12.08 12.80 12.14
C THR A 170 -12.12 14.26 11.70
N LEU A 171 -13.05 14.64 10.82
CA LEU A 171 -13.14 15.97 10.22
C LEU A 171 -11.79 16.44 9.62
N THR A 172 -11.05 15.51 9.04
CA THR A 172 -9.74 15.75 8.43
C THR A 172 -9.91 16.33 7.03
N ARG A 173 -9.21 17.41 6.72
CA ARG A 173 -9.17 17.96 5.36
C ARG A 173 -8.18 17.18 4.51
N TRP A 174 -8.46 17.02 3.23
CA TRP A 174 -7.59 16.32 2.28
C TRP A 174 -6.15 16.84 2.26
N ASN A 175 -5.96 18.14 2.48
CA ASN A 175 -4.64 18.77 2.56
C ASN A 175 -3.80 18.27 3.76
N GLU A 176 -4.43 17.72 4.80
CA GLU A 176 -3.73 17.21 5.97
C GLU A 176 -3.04 15.85 5.69
N PHE A 177 -3.42 15.14 4.63
CA PHE A 177 -2.76 13.89 4.20
C PHE A 177 -1.46 14.13 3.42
N LEU A 178 -1.26 15.33 2.89
CA LEU A 178 -0.04 15.65 2.15
C LEU A 178 1.14 15.89 3.11
N PRO A 179 2.33 15.34 2.81
CA PRO A 179 3.51 15.53 3.63
C PRO A 179 3.89 17.02 3.65
N ASN A 180 4.06 17.58 4.85
CA ASN A 180 4.51 18.95 5.05
C ASN A 180 5.90 18.94 5.71
N LYS A 181 6.72 19.96 5.46
CA LYS A 181 8.08 20.08 6.04
C LYS A 181 8.11 19.98 7.57
N LYS A 182 7.05 20.39 8.25
CA LYS A 182 6.90 20.30 9.71
C LYS A 182 6.79 18.85 10.22
N ASP A 183 6.25 17.93 9.41
CA ASP A 183 6.07 16.53 9.80
C ASP A 183 7.42 15.81 9.90
N PHE A 184 8.37 16.13 9.00
CA PHE A 184 9.72 15.58 9.04
C PHE A 184 10.55 16.06 10.24
N GLN A 185 10.32 17.29 10.70
CA GLN A 185 10.99 17.81 11.90
C GLN A 185 10.48 17.15 13.18
N ALA A 186 9.18 16.90 13.27
CA ALA A 186 8.57 16.21 14.42
C ALA A 186 9.05 14.76 14.55
N CYS A 187 9.23 14.05 13.44
CA CYS A 187 9.75 12.69 13.41
C CYS A 187 11.20 12.62 13.90
N ARG A 188 12.03 13.61 13.52
CA ARG A 188 13.44 13.72 13.97
C ARG A 188 13.55 13.90 15.48
N ILE A 189 12.67 14.71 16.07
CA ILE A 189 12.65 14.97 17.52
C ILE A 189 12.21 13.72 18.30
N HIS A 190 11.28 12.93 17.78
CA HIS A 190 10.80 11.69 18.42
C HIS A 190 11.87 10.60 18.44
N ILE A 191 12.62 10.44 17.35
CA ILE A 191 13.72 9.47 17.26
C ILE A 191 14.86 9.87 18.22
N GLN A 192 15.11 11.16 18.35
CA GLN A 192 16.18 11.68 19.23
C GLN A 192 15.83 11.59 20.73
N LYS A 193 14.55 11.43 21.09
CA LYS A 193 14.11 11.21 22.48
C LYS A 193 14.01 9.72 22.86
N SER A 194 14.07 8.81 21.91
CA SER A 194 13.98 7.36 22.14
C SER A 194 15.37 6.66 22.09
N LEU A 195 16.42 7.40 21.77
CA LEU A 195 17.84 7.03 21.90
C LEU A 195 18.44 7.63 23.17
#